data_9095e5d8094cc4ef019b76ea7195d609
#
_entry.id   9095e5d8094cc4ef019b76ea7195d609
#
_cell.length_a   1.000
_cell.length_b   1.000
_cell.length_c   1.000
_cell.angle_alpha   90.00
_cell.angle_beta   90.00
_cell.angle_gamma   90.00
#
_symmetry.space_group_name_H-M   'P 1'
#
loop_
_entity.id
_entity.type
_entity.pdbx_description
1 polymer ?
#
loop_
_entity_poly.entity_id
_entity_poly.type
_entity_poly.pdbx_seq_one_letter_code
_entity_poly.pdbx_strand_id
1 'polypeptide(L)'
;MIVKNVEKKEKNTAAFQVETDAAEFEAAVNGAYLKNKSSIYIPGFRKGKAPRAVVEGMYGTEVFYQDAMDELAPKAFELGLKESGLRIVGAPAISDVNVTEERTVAYTFEVTLYPEVTLGQYKGLSAAKDAVNVTDEDVEKELQEVLKRNARILTVDDREAQMGDTANIDFDGYLNGERFDGGKAEGYDLELGSNSFVPGFEEQVAGMKIGEEKDVNITFPEDYVADLAGKDVVFKVKLNSLSAKELPELDDEFAKDVSEFDTLDEYKADIRAKQEKQQQEQAENKFRSDIMRQACDNMTVEIPDVMIDEKLEEIVRNYAANFGFTDRKTSLQDLLNMMGIEASMIRPSAEMQVKTDLLLEAVAQAENAEITEEETEAYLKRVAEGIGAQPEDIKSYFSKEFIEEEMKKERATNAIIESAVEAKAE
;
A
#
# COMPACT_ATOMS: atom_id res chain seq x y z
N MET A 1 -3.44 -39.12 19.27
CA MET A 1 -2.84 -37.84 19.76
C MET A 1 -3.70 -37.26 20.87
N ILE A 2 -3.10 -36.56 21.85
CA ILE A 2 -3.78 -35.95 23.01
C ILE A 2 -3.21 -34.56 23.24
N VAL A 3 -4.09 -33.57 23.44
CA VAL A 3 -3.69 -32.20 23.79
C VAL A 3 -3.45 -32.11 25.31
N LYS A 4 -2.33 -31.52 25.67
CA LYS A 4 -1.93 -31.28 27.07
C LYS A 4 -1.51 -29.83 27.23
N ASN A 5 -1.68 -29.29 28.47
CA ASN A 5 -1.07 -28.04 28.91
C ASN A 5 -1.30 -26.85 27.95
N VAL A 6 -2.54 -26.38 27.84
CA VAL A 6 -2.83 -25.11 27.15
C VAL A 6 -2.56 -23.98 28.12
N GLU A 7 -1.55 -23.16 27.86
CA GLU A 7 -1.12 -22.05 28.71
C GLU A 7 -1.13 -20.74 27.93
N LYS A 8 -1.90 -19.76 28.39
CA LYS A 8 -1.81 -18.38 27.88
C LYS A 8 -0.65 -17.68 28.56
N LYS A 9 0.23 -17.09 27.76
CA LYS A 9 1.38 -16.29 28.20
C LYS A 9 1.08 -14.81 28.03
N GLU A 10 2.01 -13.95 28.44
CA GLU A 10 1.92 -12.50 28.22
C GLU A 10 2.05 -12.14 26.73
N LYS A 11 1.63 -10.92 26.36
CA LYS A 11 1.77 -10.34 25.02
C LYS A 11 1.07 -11.16 23.92
N ASN A 12 -0.18 -11.54 24.16
CA ASN A 12 -0.97 -12.30 23.19
C ASN A 12 -0.27 -13.56 22.67
N THR A 13 0.48 -14.26 23.52
CA THR A 13 1.07 -15.55 23.19
C THR A 13 0.43 -16.68 24.01
N ALA A 14 0.38 -17.86 23.41
CA ALA A 14 -0.01 -19.08 24.10
C ALA A 14 0.90 -20.24 23.70
N ALA A 15 1.01 -21.21 24.58
CA ALA A 15 1.65 -22.47 24.28
C ALA A 15 0.68 -23.62 24.55
N PHE A 16 0.72 -24.62 23.72
CA PHE A 16 0.01 -25.88 23.97
C PHE A 16 0.88 -27.07 23.55
N GLN A 17 0.70 -28.17 24.25
CA GLN A 17 1.45 -29.38 24.00
C GLN A 17 0.53 -30.46 23.44
N VAL A 18 1.02 -31.15 22.39
CA VAL A 18 0.32 -32.30 21.79
C VAL A 18 1.25 -33.49 21.83
N GLU A 19 0.77 -34.59 22.40
CA GLU A 19 1.49 -35.86 22.46
C GLU A 19 0.86 -36.85 21.51
N THR A 20 1.68 -37.47 20.65
CA THR A 20 1.29 -38.58 19.78
C THR A 20 1.34 -39.88 20.57
N ASP A 21 0.58 -40.89 20.17
CA ASP A 21 0.78 -42.23 20.69
C ASP A 21 1.91 -42.96 19.96
N ALA A 22 2.39 -44.05 20.57
CA ALA A 22 3.51 -44.84 20.05
C ALA A 22 3.15 -45.51 18.68
N ALA A 23 1.90 -45.83 18.44
CA ALA A 23 1.45 -46.48 17.20
C ALA A 23 1.44 -45.47 16.04
N GLU A 24 1.00 -44.21 16.31
CA GLU A 24 1.03 -43.12 15.32
C GLU A 24 2.47 -42.77 14.95
N PHE A 25 3.37 -42.67 15.94
CA PHE A 25 4.78 -42.39 15.69
C PHE A 25 5.46 -43.52 14.91
N GLU A 26 5.24 -44.79 15.28
CA GLU A 26 5.78 -45.95 14.56
C GLU A 26 5.27 -46.03 13.11
N ALA A 27 4.01 -45.69 12.89
CA ALA A 27 3.46 -45.58 11.53
C ALA A 27 4.15 -44.50 10.70
N ALA A 28 4.40 -43.32 11.28
CA ALA A 28 5.11 -42.23 10.63
C ALA A 28 6.58 -42.57 10.35
N VAL A 29 7.29 -43.19 11.30
CA VAL A 29 8.66 -43.69 11.09
C VAL A 29 8.71 -44.70 9.94
N ASN A 30 7.73 -45.59 9.83
CA ASN A 30 7.64 -46.49 8.69
C ASN A 30 7.34 -45.76 7.38
N GLY A 31 6.49 -44.76 7.41
CA GLY A 31 6.25 -43.84 6.27
C GLY A 31 7.53 -43.16 5.78
N ALA A 32 8.28 -42.59 6.71
CA ALA A 32 9.57 -41.95 6.46
C ALA A 32 10.59 -42.90 5.84
N TYR A 33 10.68 -44.13 6.38
CA TYR A 33 11.50 -45.17 5.73
C TYR A 33 11.04 -45.48 4.28
N LEU A 34 9.76 -45.67 4.05
CA LEU A 34 9.24 -45.98 2.72
C LEU A 34 9.51 -44.85 1.71
N LYS A 35 9.43 -43.61 2.15
CA LYS A 35 9.74 -42.42 1.34
C LYS A 35 11.23 -42.34 0.99
N ASN A 36 12.10 -42.61 1.95
CA ASN A 36 13.55 -42.41 1.81
C ASN A 36 14.32 -43.65 1.31
N LYS A 37 13.73 -44.87 1.41
CA LYS A 37 14.42 -46.13 1.08
C LYS A 37 15.09 -46.14 -0.29
N SER A 38 14.55 -45.44 -1.29
CA SER A 38 15.08 -45.40 -2.65
C SER A 38 16.42 -44.65 -2.75
N SER A 39 16.71 -43.77 -1.81
CA SER A 39 17.98 -43.01 -1.73
C SER A 39 19.05 -43.72 -0.91
N ILE A 40 18.66 -44.64 -0.02
CA ILE A 40 19.53 -45.31 0.93
C ILE A 40 20.32 -46.45 0.24
N TYR A 41 21.62 -46.44 0.44
CA TYR A 41 22.55 -47.52 -0.02
C TYR A 41 23.08 -48.25 1.20
N ILE A 42 22.88 -49.59 1.21
CA ILE A 42 23.43 -50.47 2.26
C ILE A 42 24.29 -51.54 1.58
N PRO A 43 25.55 -51.73 2.00
CA PRO A 43 26.41 -52.82 1.49
C PRO A 43 25.70 -54.16 1.66
N GLY A 44 25.69 -54.97 0.59
CA GLY A 44 25.02 -56.29 0.56
C GLY A 44 23.55 -56.27 0.11
N PHE A 45 22.95 -55.08 -0.07
CA PHE A 45 21.59 -54.94 -0.58
C PHE A 45 21.55 -54.11 -1.87
N ARG A 46 20.65 -54.45 -2.76
CA ARG A 46 20.35 -53.60 -3.91
C ARG A 46 19.72 -52.29 -3.39
N LYS A 47 20.15 -51.14 -3.99
CA LYS A 47 19.66 -49.81 -3.62
C LYS A 47 18.11 -49.77 -3.46
N GLY A 48 17.64 -49.32 -2.34
CA GLY A 48 16.22 -49.23 -2.01
C GLY A 48 15.55 -50.54 -1.62
N LYS A 49 16.32 -51.65 -1.42
CA LYS A 49 15.77 -52.98 -1.04
C LYS A 49 16.21 -53.46 0.34
N ALA A 50 17.01 -52.72 1.06
CA ALA A 50 17.38 -53.03 2.44
C ALA A 50 16.13 -52.90 3.36
N PRO A 51 15.79 -53.89 4.19
CA PRO A 51 14.72 -53.77 5.18
C PRO A 51 15.01 -52.68 6.20
N ARG A 52 13.93 -52.06 6.75
CA ARG A 52 14.05 -50.98 7.74
C ARG A 52 14.98 -51.34 8.90
N ALA A 53 14.81 -52.52 9.49
CA ALA A 53 15.62 -53.01 10.63
C ALA A 53 17.13 -53.03 10.31
N VAL A 54 17.51 -53.31 9.06
CA VAL A 54 18.91 -53.29 8.64
C VAL A 54 19.47 -51.85 8.53
N VAL A 55 18.63 -50.92 8.02
CA VAL A 55 18.96 -49.51 7.93
C VAL A 55 19.13 -48.91 9.34
N GLU A 56 18.17 -49.15 10.24
CA GLU A 56 18.21 -48.74 11.65
C GLU A 56 19.40 -49.36 12.42
N GLY A 57 19.73 -50.62 12.14
CA GLY A 57 20.91 -51.27 12.74
C GLY A 57 22.25 -50.67 12.31
N MET A 58 22.29 -50.02 11.17
CA MET A 58 23.50 -49.43 10.60
C MET A 58 23.64 -47.94 10.89
N TYR A 59 22.55 -47.20 10.83
CA TYR A 59 22.50 -45.73 11.01
C TYR A 59 21.90 -45.28 12.34
N GLY A 60 21.41 -46.17 13.16
CA GLY A 60 20.69 -45.89 14.39
C GLY A 60 19.17 -45.91 14.21
N THR A 61 18.45 -46.19 15.29
CA THR A 61 16.96 -46.25 15.29
C THR A 61 16.32 -44.90 15.00
N GLU A 62 17.04 -43.82 15.23
CA GLU A 62 16.56 -42.43 15.09
C GLU A 62 16.67 -41.86 13.69
N VAL A 63 17.24 -42.64 12.75
CA VAL A 63 17.54 -42.18 11.37
C VAL A 63 16.31 -41.65 10.61
N PHE A 64 15.10 -42.07 10.98
CA PHE A 64 13.82 -41.66 10.36
C PHE A 64 12.96 -40.78 11.28
N TYR A 65 13.45 -40.46 12.50
CA TYR A 65 12.63 -39.74 13.47
C TYR A 65 12.33 -38.32 13.03
N GLN A 66 13.31 -37.61 12.48
CA GLN A 66 13.10 -36.25 11.99
C GLN A 66 12.00 -36.18 10.92
N ASP A 67 12.09 -37.02 9.90
CA ASP A 67 11.09 -37.05 8.82
C ASP A 67 9.70 -37.46 9.33
N ALA A 68 9.66 -38.37 10.34
CA ALA A 68 8.41 -38.77 10.96
C ALA A 68 7.80 -37.65 11.82
N MET A 69 8.63 -36.94 12.55
CA MET A 69 8.21 -35.78 13.34
C MET A 69 7.69 -34.65 12.43
N ASP A 70 8.40 -34.36 11.34
CA ASP A 70 7.99 -33.34 10.35
C ASP A 70 6.64 -33.69 9.70
N GLU A 71 6.34 -35.00 9.49
CA GLU A 71 5.06 -35.45 8.95
C GLU A 71 3.91 -35.32 9.97
N LEU A 72 4.22 -35.56 11.25
CA LEU A 72 3.21 -35.55 12.32
C LEU A 72 2.90 -34.14 12.84
N ALA A 73 3.86 -33.22 12.81
CA ALA A 73 3.73 -31.89 13.37
C ALA A 73 2.50 -31.10 12.86
N PRO A 74 2.17 -31.07 11.55
CA PRO A 74 0.96 -30.39 11.08
C PRO A 74 -0.33 -30.99 11.63
N LYS A 75 -0.41 -32.33 11.74
CA LYS A 75 -1.58 -33.04 12.28
C LYS A 75 -1.75 -32.77 13.78
N ALA A 76 -0.62 -32.76 14.51
CA ALA A 76 -0.60 -32.45 15.93
C ALA A 76 -1.03 -31.00 16.18
N PHE A 77 -0.56 -30.07 15.37
CA PHE A 77 -0.94 -28.66 15.46
C PHE A 77 -2.44 -28.46 15.20
N GLU A 78 -2.98 -29.04 14.11
CA GLU A 78 -4.40 -28.93 13.75
C GLU A 78 -5.30 -29.47 14.89
N LEU A 79 -4.94 -30.62 15.48
CA LEU A 79 -5.66 -31.16 16.62
C LEU A 79 -5.58 -30.23 17.82
N GLY A 80 -4.36 -29.74 18.14
CA GLY A 80 -4.14 -28.84 19.26
C GLY A 80 -4.93 -27.55 19.13
N LEU A 81 -4.97 -26.94 17.95
CA LEU A 81 -5.75 -25.76 17.68
C LEU A 81 -7.25 -26.00 17.83
N LYS A 82 -7.74 -27.09 17.28
CA LYS A 82 -9.17 -27.47 17.36
C LYS A 82 -9.64 -27.72 18.81
N GLU A 83 -8.85 -28.43 19.59
CA GLU A 83 -9.23 -28.76 20.99
C GLU A 83 -9.02 -27.60 21.95
N SER A 84 -8.00 -26.74 21.72
CA SER A 84 -7.76 -25.57 22.54
C SER A 84 -8.77 -24.44 22.33
N GLY A 85 -9.42 -24.39 21.16
CA GLY A 85 -10.34 -23.32 20.77
C GLY A 85 -9.67 -21.95 20.67
N LEU A 86 -8.36 -21.90 20.55
CA LEU A 86 -7.60 -20.64 20.43
C LEU A 86 -7.77 -20.05 19.04
N ARG A 87 -8.04 -18.74 18.98
CA ARG A 87 -7.98 -17.96 17.76
C ARG A 87 -6.57 -17.41 17.62
N ILE A 88 -5.86 -17.83 16.59
CA ILE A 88 -4.46 -17.49 16.37
C ILE A 88 -4.26 -16.59 15.17
N VAL A 89 -3.12 -15.88 15.14
CA VAL A 89 -2.62 -15.10 14.01
C VAL A 89 -1.20 -15.50 13.68
N GLY A 90 -0.83 -15.39 12.40
CA GLY A 90 0.49 -15.79 11.92
C GLY A 90 0.74 -17.29 11.95
N ALA A 91 1.97 -17.66 11.69
CA ALA A 91 2.41 -19.05 11.67
C ALA A 91 2.81 -19.53 13.09
N PRO A 92 2.48 -20.79 13.46
CA PRO A 92 2.93 -21.34 14.74
C PRO A 92 4.43 -21.58 14.73
N ALA A 93 5.05 -21.46 15.90
CA ALA A 93 6.41 -21.92 16.15
C ALA A 93 6.39 -23.22 16.96
N ILE A 94 7.27 -24.15 16.59
CA ILE A 94 7.53 -25.34 17.42
C ILE A 94 8.67 -24.96 18.35
N SER A 95 8.37 -24.81 19.66
CA SER A 95 9.37 -24.42 20.65
C SER A 95 10.15 -25.61 21.23
N ASP A 96 9.50 -26.77 21.24
CA ASP A 96 10.14 -28.00 21.73
C ASP A 96 9.53 -29.25 21.08
N VAL A 97 10.36 -30.24 20.79
CA VAL A 97 9.95 -31.57 20.32
C VAL A 97 10.74 -32.61 21.10
N ASN A 98 10.05 -33.45 21.81
CA ASN A 98 10.67 -34.47 22.63
C ASN A 98 10.10 -35.88 22.32
N VAL A 99 11.01 -36.84 22.06
CA VAL A 99 10.64 -38.25 21.88
C VAL A 99 10.87 -38.96 23.23
N THR A 100 9.80 -39.50 23.78
CA THR A 100 9.85 -40.21 25.07
C THR A 100 10.44 -41.61 24.94
N GLU A 101 10.81 -42.22 26.08
CA GLU A 101 11.26 -43.62 26.15
C GLU A 101 10.16 -44.59 25.64
N GLU A 102 8.89 -44.21 25.75
CA GLU A 102 7.74 -45.00 25.31
C GLU A 102 7.47 -44.85 23.82
N ARG A 103 8.35 -44.13 23.07
CA ARG A 103 8.21 -43.81 21.65
C ARG A 103 6.93 -43.02 21.33
N THR A 104 6.58 -42.09 22.21
CA THR A 104 5.63 -41.01 21.90
C THR A 104 6.39 -39.73 21.58
N VAL A 105 5.80 -38.86 20.80
CA VAL A 105 6.39 -37.54 20.48
C VAL A 105 5.53 -36.46 21.11
N ALA A 106 6.14 -35.63 21.92
CA ALA A 106 5.53 -34.43 22.49
C ALA A 106 5.98 -33.21 21.73
N TYR A 107 5.05 -32.51 21.10
CA TYR A 107 5.29 -31.20 20.44
C TYR A 107 4.79 -30.09 21.34
N THR A 108 5.61 -29.08 21.55
CA THR A 108 5.19 -27.82 22.18
C THR A 108 5.11 -26.75 21.13
N PHE A 109 3.88 -26.31 20.85
CA PHE A 109 3.62 -25.23 19.91
C PHE A 109 3.50 -23.91 20.67
N GLU A 110 4.14 -22.89 20.16
CA GLU A 110 3.97 -21.51 20.59
C GLU A 110 3.26 -20.74 19.50
N VAL A 111 2.18 -20.05 19.87
CA VAL A 111 1.28 -19.39 18.92
C VAL A 111 0.99 -17.96 19.38
N THR A 112 0.81 -17.07 18.43
CA THR A 112 0.33 -15.73 18.70
C THR A 112 -1.20 -15.73 18.66
N LEU A 113 -1.83 -15.24 19.71
CA LEU A 113 -3.28 -15.16 19.82
C LEU A 113 -3.80 -13.93 19.09
N TYR A 114 -5.01 -14.07 18.55
CA TYR A 114 -5.79 -12.92 18.11
C TYR A 114 -6.06 -12.00 19.29
N PRO A 115 -5.81 -10.68 19.19
CA PRO A 115 -5.87 -9.78 20.34
C PRO A 115 -7.29 -9.58 20.86
N GLU A 116 -7.42 -9.46 22.18
CA GLU A 116 -8.68 -9.10 22.82
C GLU A 116 -8.84 -7.57 22.79
N VAL A 117 -9.98 -7.10 22.25
CA VAL A 117 -10.30 -5.68 22.13
C VAL A 117 -11.20 -5.26 23.27
N THR A 118 -10.81 -4.19 23.97
CA THR A 118 -11.69 -3.50 24.91
C THR A 118 -12.18 -2.20 24.28
N LEU A 119 -13.47 -2.15 23.93
CA LEU A 119 -14.08 -0.96 23.35
C LEU A 119 -14.13 0.18 24.35
N GLY A 120 -13.70 1.37 23.92
CA GLY A 120 -13.97 2.63 24.60
C GLY A 120 -15.24 3.29 24.03
N GLN A 121 -15.30 4.61 24.12
CA GLN A 121 -16.38 5.36 23.49
C GLN A 121 -16.20 5.36 21.97
N TYR A 122 -17.12 4.77 21.25
CA TYR A 122 -17.16 4.74 19.78
C TYR A 122 -18.43 5.40 19.19
N LYS A 123 -19.42 5.75 20.01
CA LYS A 123 -20.63 6.50 19.60
C LYS A 123 -20.62 7.92 20.18
N GLY A 124 -21.26 8.85 19.46
CA GLY A 124 -21.36 10.25 19.90
C GLY A 124 -20.00 10.97 19.93
N LEU A 125 -19.06 10.55 19.10
CA LEU A 125 -17.79 11.23 18.90
C LEU A 125 -18.02 12.53 18.13
N SER A 126 -17.10 13.48 18.26
CA SER A 126 -17.23 14.77 17.59
C SER A 126 -15.96 15.15 16.86
N ALA A 127 -16.09 15.62 15.62
CA ALA A 127 -15.00 16.18 14.83
C ALA A 127 -15.47 17.42 14.09
N ALA A 128 -14.55 18.30 13.76
CA ALA A 128 -14.83 19.45 12.91
C ALA A 128 -14.98 18.98 11.46
N LYS A 129 -15.99 19.49 10.76
CA LYS A 129 -16.15 19.30 9.33
C LYS A 129 -15.70 20.55 8.61
N ASP A 130 -14.80 20.43 7.65
CA ASP A 130 -14.32 21.56 6.88
C ASP A 130 -15.48 22.19 6.10
N ALA A 131 -15.54 23.53 6.12
CA ALA A 131 -16.57 24.24 5.37
C ALA A 131 -16.25 24.18 3.87
N VAL A 132 -17.26 23.87 3.08
CA VAL A 132 -17.17 23.94 1.61
C VAL A 132 -17.36 25.41 1.21
N ASN A 133 -16.34 25.98 0.60
CA ASN A 133 -16.37 27.37 0.14
C ASN A 133 -15.52 27.48 -1.14
N VAL A 134 -16.20 27.44 -2.28
CA VAL A 134 -15.59 27.67 -3.60
C VAL A 134 -15.78 29.14 -3.96
N THR A 135 -14.71 29.85 -4.08
CA THR A 135 -14.69 31.26 -4.43
C THR A 135 -14.70 31.47 -5.94
N ASP A 136 -15.03 32.68 -6.39
CA ASP A 136 -14.89 33.04 -7.82
C ASP A 136 -13.44 32.95 -8.29
N GLU A 137 -12.48 33.21 -7.38
CA GLU A 137 -11.04 33.08 -7.65
C GLU A 137 -10.63 31.62 -7.94
N ASP A 138 -11.22 30.66 -7.24
CA ASP A 138 -10.95 29.24 -7.46
C ASP A 138 -11.43 28.80 -8.86
N VAL A 139 -12.63 29.25 -9.25
CA VAL A 139 -13.19 28.99 -10.58
C VAL A 139 -12.33 29.63 -11.67
N GLU A 140 -11.93 30.89 -11.46
CA GLU A 140 -11.07 31.60 -12.41
C GLU A 140 -9.70 30.94 -12.58
N LYS A 141 -9.12 30.46 -11.48
CA LYS A 141 -7.86 29.72 -11.49
C LYS A 141 -7.95 28.44 -12.32
N GLU A 142 -9.02 27.68 -12.18
CA GLU A 142 -9.22 26.45 -12.99
C GLU A 142 -9.40 26.81 -14.48
N LEU A 143 -10.14 27.87 -14.76
CA LEU A 143 -10.30 28.36 -16.14
C LEU A 143 -8.95 28.78 -16.75
N GLN A 144 -8.09 29.45 -15.99
CA GLN A 144 -6.75 29.80 -16.45
C GLN A 144 -5.90 28.56 -16.73
N GLU A 145 -6.02 27.50 -15.94
CA GLU A 145 -5.32 26.24 -16.21
C GLU A 145 -5.88 25.54 -17.47
N VAL A 146 -7.19 25.61 -17.69
CA VAL A 146 -7.80 25.08 -18.93
C VAL A 146 -7.35 25.89 -20.13
N LEU A 147 -7.29 27.24 -20.04
CA LEU A 147 -6.77 28.11 -21.09
C LEU A 147 -5.33 27.77 -21.45
N LYS A 148 -4.45 27.60 -20.46
CA LYS A 148 -3.04 27.25 -20.66
C LYS A 148 -2.90 25.89 -21.37
N ARG A 149 -3.72 24.90 -20.98
CA ARG A 149 -3.74 23.57 -21.63
C ARG A 149 -4.19 23.61 -23.08
N ASN A 150 -5.05 24.54 -23.43
CA ASN A 150 -5.58 24.74 -24.78
C ASN A 150 -4.88 25.87 -25.55
N ALA A 151 -3.77 26.41 -25.05
CA ALA A 151 -2.99 27.42 -25.70
C ALA A 151 -2.46 26.94 -27.08
N ARG A 152 -2.53 27.78 -28.09
CA ARG A 152 -1.89 27.51 -29.37
C ARG A 152 -0.42 27.86 -29.32
N ILE A 153 0.41 26.95 -29.80
CA ILE A 153 1.85 27.20 -29.90
C ILE A 153 2.13 27.89 -31.25
N LEU A 154 2.55 29.13 -31.19
CA LEU A 154 2.94 29.92 -32.37
C LEU A 154 4.47 30.02 -32.40
N THR A 155 5.04 29.77 -33.60
CA THR A 155 6.46 30.07 -33.82
C THR A 155 6.65 31.57 -33.89
N VAL A 156 7.63 32.07 -33.16
CA VAL A 156 8.00 33.48 -33.14
C VAL A 156 9.38 33.61 -33.76
N ASP A 157 9.49 34.40 -34.84
CA ASP A 157 10.75 34.62 -35.58
C ASP A 157 11.09 36.09 -35.80
N ASP A 158 10.21 36.98 -35.37
CA ASP A 158 10.26 38.43 -35.67
C ASP A 158 10.61 39.31 -34.46
N ARG A 159 10.77 38.72 -33.26
CA ARG A 159 11.11 39.47 -32.02
C ARG A 159 12.07 38.69 -31.13
N GLU A 160 12.60 39.40 -30.11
CA GLU A 160 13.39 38.84 -29.04
C GLU A 160 12.54 37.97 -28.07
N ALA A 161 13.19 37.00 -27.38
CA ALA A 161 12.57 36.16 -26.38
C ALA A 161 12.00 36.98 -25.21
N GLN A 162 10.80 36.64 -24.78
CA GLN A 162 10.11 37.28 -23.66
C GLN A 162 9.73 36.25 -22.60
N MET A 163 9.50 36.73 -21.37
CA MET A 163 8.97 35.87 -20.32
C MET A 163 7.61 35.34 -20.75
N GLY A 164 7.37 34.04 -20.56
CA GLY A 164 6.21 33.30 -21.03
C GLY A 164 6.40 32.57 -22.36
N ASP A 165 7.46 32.87 -23.11
CA ASP A 165 7.81 32.12 -24.33
C ASP A 165 8.48 30.77 -23.97
N THR A 166 8.35 29.82 -24.88
CA THR A 166 9.17 28.60 -24.85
C THR A 166 10.36 28.75 -25.78
N ALA A 167 11.54 28.84 -25.21
CA ALA A 167 12.81 28.95 -25.91
C ALA A 167 13.43 27.57 -26.11
N ASN A 168 13.67 27.17 -27.37
CA ASN A 168 14.49 25.99 -27.66
C ASN A 168 15.93 26.39 -27.63
N ILE A 169 16.69 25.90 -26.65
CA ILE A 169 18.07 26.30 -26.38
C ILE A 169 19.02 25.13 -26.41
N ASP A 170 20.26 25.42 -26.83
CA ASP A 170 21.41 24.60 -26.50
C ASP A 170 22.16 25.31 -25.38
N PHE A 171 22.60 24.58 -24.36
CA PHE A 171 23.41 25.13 -23.30
C PHE A 171 24.56 24.21 -22.90
N ASP A 172 25.65 24.82 -22.44
CA ASP A 172 26.88 24.16 -22.04
C ASP A 172 27.49 24.90 -20.84
N GLY A 173 27.45 24.27 -19.66
CA GLY A 173 27.83 24.85 -18.37
C GLY A 173 29.27 24.61 -18.03
N TYR A 174 29.93 25.68 -17.54
CA TYR A 174 31.35 25.70 -17.14
C TYR A 174 31.52 26.22 -15.72
N LEU A 175 32.16 25.42 -14.88
CA LEU A 175 32.63 25.82 -13.55
C LEU A 175 34.12 26.04 -13.59
N ASN A 176 34.59 27.26 -13.30
CA ASN A 176 36.03 27.63 -13.38
C ASN A 176 36.69 27.31 -14.73
N GLY A 177 35.91 27.30 -15.83
CA GLY A 177 36.39 27.02 -17.18
C GLY A 177 36.40 25.56 -17.58
N GLU A 178 35.99 24.65 -16.70
CA GLU A 178 35.83 23.23 -16.97
C GLU A 178 34.34 22.84 -17.03
N ARG A 179 33.96 21.96 -17.94
CA ARG A 179 32.60 21.43 -18.04
C ARG A 179 32.29 20.59 -16.84
N PHE A 180 31.02 20.65 -16.38
CA PHE A 180 30.52 19.77 -15.32
C PHE A 180 29.41 18.86 -15.81
N ASP A 181 29.27 17.71 -15.17
CA ASP A 181 28.26 16.72 -15.51
C ASP A 181 26.84 17.25 -15.25
N GLY A 182 25.93 17.03 -16.23
CA GLY A 182 24.56 17.53 -16.18
C GLY A 182 24.40 18.99 -16.63
N GLY A 183 25.49 19.71 -16.94
CA GLY A 183 25.47 21.09 -17.41
C GLY A 183 25.26 21.29 -18.90
N LYS A 184 25.03 20.22 -19.72
CA LYS A 184 24.89 20.30 -21.16
C LYS A 184 23.56 19.68 -21.64
N ALA A 185 22.87 20.41 -22.54
CA ALA A 185 21.81 19.87 -23.38
C ALA A 185 21.76 20.58 -24.71
N GLU A 186 21.22 19.90 -25.72
CA GLU A 186 20.97 20.44 -27.05
C GLU A 186 19.47 20.30 -27.38
N GLY A 187 18.86 21.36 -27.93
CA GLY A 187 17.44 21.37 -28.30
C GLY A 187 16.49 21.27 -27.09
N TYR A 188 16.87 21.84 -25.96
CA TYR A 188 16.03 21.81 -24.76
C TYR A 188 14.98 22.91 -24.82
N ASP A 189 13.69 22.54 -24.64
CA ASP A 189 12.57 23.48 -24.61
C ASP A 189 12.40 24.02 -23.18
N LEU A 190 12.74 25.30 -23.00
CA LEU A 190 12.64 26.02 -21.74
C LEU A 190 11.53 27.06 -21.80
N GLU A 191 10.53 26.95 -20.94
CA GLU A 191 9.53 28.00 -20.74
C GLU A 191 10.13 29.10 -19.85
N LEU A 192 10.32 30.30 -20.41
CA LEU A 192 10.89 31.44 -19.69
C LEU A 192 9.90 31.97 -18.65
N GLY A 193 10.29 31.97 -17.38
CA GLY A 193 9.43 32.35 -16.26
C GLY A 193 8.81 31.16 -15.52
N SER A 194 9.14 29.92 -15.94
CA SER A 194 8.70 28.69 -15.24
C SER A 194 9.41 28.45 -13.92
N ASN A 195 10.56 29.10 -13.69
CA ASN A 195 11.50 28.85 -12.61
C ASN A 195 11.99 27.39 -12.56
N SER A 196 12.00 26.70 -13.70
CA SER A 196 12.53 25.33 -13.82
C SER A 196 14.05 25.29 -13.87
N PHE A 197 14.69 26.40 -14.19
CA PHE A 197 16.13 26.59 -14.15
C PHE A 197 16.58 27.38 -12.91
N VAL A 198 17.89 27.44 -12.73
CA VAL A 198 18.48 28.17 -11.60
C VAL A 198 18.13 29.67 -11.70
N PRO A 199 17.80 30.34 -10.59
CA PRO A 199 17.42 31.74 -10.59
C PRO A 199 18.44 32.61 -11.33
N GLY A 200 17.97 33.54 -12.16
CA GLY A 200 18.79 34.40 -12.99
C GLY A 200 19.17 33.85 -14.35
N PHE A 201 18.84 32.57 -14.65
CA PHE A 201 19.10 31.97 -15.96
C PHE A 201 18.05 32.42 -17.00
N GLU A 202 16.79 32.25 -16.68
CA GLU A 202 15.65 32.50 -17.60
C GLU A 202 15.55 34.01 -17.90
N GLU A 203 15.81 34.87 -16.92
CA GLU A 203 15.84 36.33 -17.11
C GLU A 203 16.95 36.79 -18.05
N GLN A 204 18.09 36.09 -18.08
CA GLN A 204 19.19 36.42 -18.98
C GLN A 204 18.98 35.85 -20.40
N VAL A 205 18.21 34.78 -20.55
CA VAL A 205 17.79 34.23 -21.85
C VAL A 205 16.72 35.14 -22.47
N ALA A 206 15.83 35.69 -21.64
CA ALA A 206 14.92 36.73 -22.10
C ALA A 206 15.69 37.91 -22.73
N GLY A 207 15.23 38.38 -23.90
CA GLY A 207 15.88 39.40 -24.69
C GLY A 207 16.90 38.89 -25.72
N MET A 208 17.17 37.56 -25.76
CA MET A 208 17.98 36.97 -26.84
C MET A 208 17.21 36.88 -28.17
N LYS A 209 17.94 36.96 -29.27
CA LYS A 209 17.43 36.74 -30.64
C LYS A 209 17.69 35.32 -31.06
N ILE A 210 16.83 34.81 -31.97
CA ILE A 210 17.03 33.51 -32.56
C ILE A 210 18.39 33.43 -33.25
N GLY A 211 19.15 32.40 -32.98
CA GLY A 211 20.51 32.17 -33.47
C GLY A 211 21.59 32.89 -32.63
N GLU A 212 21.24 33.70 -31.66
CA GLU A 212 22.19 34.38 -30.77
C GLU A 212 22.82 33.37 -29.78
N GLU A 213 24.11 33.56 -29.55
CA GLU A 213 24.88 32.87 -28.50
C GLU A 213 25.26 33.90 -27.41
N LYS A 214 25.00 33.52 -26.14
CA LYS A 214 25.25 34.39 -25.00
C LYS A 214 25.83 33.63 -23.83
N ASP A 215 26.77 34.25 -23.11
CA ASP A 215 27.26 33.72 -21.85
C ASP A 215 26.33 34.17 -20.72
N VAL A 216 25.62 33.21 -20.11
CA VAL A 216 24.72 33.43 -19.00
C VAL A 216 25.44 33.09 -17.71
N ASN A 217 25.64 34.11 -16.85
CA ASN A 217 26.35 33.96 -15.60
C ASN A 217 25.35 33.80 -14.46
N ILE A 218 25.46 32.73 -13.71
CA ILE A 218 24.60 32.45 -12.55
C ILE A 218 25.40 31.98 -11.36
N THR A 219 24.84 32.18 -10.16
CA THR A 219 25.35 31.59 -8.92
C THR A 219 24.36 30.56 -8.43
N PHE A 220 24.79 29.32 -8.23
CA PHE A 220 23.92 28.28 -7.71
C PHE A 220 23.49 28.56 -6.27
N PRO A 221 22.24 28.25 -5.88
CA PRO A 221 21.79 28.37 -4.49
C PRO A 221 22.63 27.50 -3.53
N GLU A 222 22.68 27.89 -2.24
CA GLU A 222 23.43 27.14 -1.22
C GLU A 222 22.86 25.79 -0.89
N ASP A 223 21.57 25.54 -1.19
CA ASP A 223 20.83 24.30 -0.99
C ASP A 223 20.85 23.37 -2.21
N TYR A 224 21.74 23.62 -3.18
CA TYR A 224 21.92 22.78 -4.36
C TYR A 224 22.90 21.62 -4.10
N VAL A 225 23.14 20.80 -5.13
CA VAL A 225 24.09 19.66 -5.04
C VAL A 225 25.47 20.17 -4.58
N ALA A 226 26.09 19.46 -3.61
CA ALA A 226 27.29 19.89 -2.88
C ALA A 226 28.45 20.36 -3.79
N ASP A 227 28.57 19.79 -4.99
CA ASP A 227 29.63 20.13 -5.94
C ASP A 227 29.41 21.48 -6.65
N LEU A 228 28.17 21.99 -6.64
CA LEU A 228 27.78 23.24 -7.33
C LEU A 228 27.25 24.33 -6.38
N ALA A 229 26.84 23.97 -5.15
CA ALA A 229 26.24 24.88 -4.19
C ALA A 229 27.10 26.13 -3.96
N GLY A 230 26.48 27.33 -4.10
CA GLY A 230 27.11 28.64 -3.89
C GLY A 230 28.21 29.02 -4.90
N LYS A 231 28.37 28.26 -6.00
CA LYS A 231 29.43 28.51 -6.98
C LYS A 231 28.92 29.30 -8.19
N ASP A 232 29.80 30.15 -8.72
CA ASP A 232 29.55 30.90 -9.95
C ASP A 232 29.84 29.99 -11.17
N VAL A 233 28.85 29.92 -12.07
CA VAL A 233 28.90 29.10 -13.28
C VAL A 233 28.55 29.95 -14.50
N VAL A 234 29.20 29.68 -15.59
CA VAL A 234 28.94 30.31 -16.88
C VAL A 234 28.28 29.26 -17.81
N PHE A 235 27.08 29.53 -18.28
CA PHE A 235 26.43 28.75 -19.33
C PHE A 235 26.58 29.45 -20.67
N LYS A 236 27.12 28.75 -21.64
CA LYS A 236 27.05 29.18 -23.04
C LYS A 236 25.73 28.73 -23.61
N VAL A 237 24.86 29.69 -23.84
CA VAL A 237 23.49 29.43 -24.31
C VAL A 237 23.33 29.89 -25.74
N LYS A 238 22.74 29.07 -26.58
CA LYS A 238 22.32 29.41 -27.94
C LYS A 238 20.81 29.24 -28.06
N LEU A 239 20.14 30.27 -28.54
CA LEU A 239 18.72 30.24 -28.82
C LEU A 239 18.46 29.69 -30.24
N ASN A 240 17.91 28.53 -30.38
CA ASN A 240 17.66 27.87 -31.67
C ASN A 240 16.33 28.32 -32.30
N SER A 241 15.27 28.31 -31.52
CA SER A 241 13.93 28.73 -31.96
C SER A 241 13.13 29.25 -30.79
N LEU A 242 12.08 29.98 -31.08
CA LEU A 242 11.21 30.59 -30.10
C LEU A 242 9.76 30.27 -30.45
N SER A 243 8.98 29.90 -29.46
CA SER A 243 7.54 29.73 -29.56
C SER A 243 6.83 30.46 -28.43
N ALA A 244 5.67 31.03 -28.76
CA ALA A 244 4.81 31.71 -27.79
C ALA A 244 3.51 30.91 -27.63
N LYS A 245 3.02 30.85 -26.41
CA LYS A 245 1.68 30.32 -26.12
C LYS A 245 0.66 31.45 -26.33
N GLU A 246 -0.17 31.32 -27.35
CA GLU A 246 -1.32 32.19 -27.54
C GLU A 246 -2.51 31.58 -26.81
N LEU A 247 -2.96 32.21 -25.73
CA LEU A 247 -4.13 31.78 -24.98
C LEU A 247 -5.38 32.13 -25.83
N PRO A 248 -6.35 31.21 -25.95
CA PRO A 248 -7.63 31.53 -26.56
C PRO A 248 -8.37 32.61 -25.75
N GLU A 249 -9.24 33.35 -26.41
CA GLU A 249 -10.14 34.29 -25.73
C GLU A 249 -11.12 33.51 -24.83
N LEU A 250 -11.39 34.05 -23.66
CA LEU A 250 -12.32 33.43 -22.69
C LEU A 250 -13.75 33.87 -23.00
N ASP A 251 -14.37 33.19 -23.94
CA ASP A 251 -15.71 33.47 -24.42
C ASP A 251 -16.57 32.19 -24.58
N ASP A 252 -17.76 32.34 -25.16
CA ASP A 252 -18.69 31.22 -25.35
C ASP A 252 -18.19 30.22 -26.41
N GLU A 253 -17.34 30.64 -27.35
CA GLU A 253 -16.74 29.73 -28.34
C GLU A 253 -15.70 28.84 -27.64
N PHE A 254 -14.90 29.42 -26.76
CA PHE A 254 -13.98 28.64 -25.96
C PHE A 254 -14.71 27.62 -25.10
N ALA A 255 -15.82 27.99 -24.43
CA ALA A 255 -16.61 27.06 -23.63
C ALA A 255 -17.11 25.86 -24.46
N LYS A 256 -17.55 26.06 -25.69
CA LYS A 256 -17.96 24.99 -26.64
C LYS A 256 -16.82 24.09 -27.06
N ASP A 257 -15.62 24.67 -27.24
CA ASP A 257 -14.44 23.91 -27.67
C ASP A 257 -13.91 22.98 -26.61
N VAL A 258 -14.02 23.37 -25.32
CA VAL A 258 -13.42 22.63 -24.19
C VAL A 258 -14.41 21.87 -23.31
N SER A 259 -15.72 22.04 -23.56
CA SER A 259 -16.76 21.45 -22.72
C SER A 259 -18.04 21.11 -23.53
N GLU A 260 -19.05 20.57 -22.85
CA GLU A 260 -20.37 20.28 -23.44
C GLU A 260 -21.34 21.47 -23.34
N PHE A 261 -20.89 22.62 -22.85
CA PHE A 261 -21.71 23.79 -22.56
C PHE A 261 -21.68 24.79 -23.71
N ASP A 262 -22.79 25.47 -23.93
CA ASP A 262 -22.95 26.46 -25.00
C ASP A 262 -22.45 27.86 -24.63
N THR A 263 -22.34 28.14 -23.29
CA THR A 263 -21.91 29.45 -22.78
C THR A 263 -20.84 29.32 -21.72
N LEU A 264 -20.02 30.37 -21.60
CA LEU A 264 -18.97 30.46 -20.59
C LEU A 264 -19.56 30.45 -19.17
N ASP A 265 -20.72 31.05 -18.96
CA ASP A 265 -21.38 31.09 -17.65
C ASP A 265 -21.86 29.70 -17.22
N GLU A 266 -22.40 28.89 -18.12
CA GLU A 266 -22.73 27.48 -17.85
C GLU A 266 -21.50 26.66 -17.50
N TYR A 267 -20.40 26.85 -18.24
CA TYR A 267 -19.14 26.15 -17.96
C TYR A 267 -18.55 26.56 -16.60
N LYS A 268 -18.58 27.86 -16.24
CA LYS A 268 -18.18 28.33 -14.92
C LYS A 268 -19.04 27.73 -13.79
N ALA A 269 -20.34 27.61 -14.02
CA ALA A 269 -21.25 26.99 -13.05
C ALA A 269 -20.93 25.48 -12.86
N ASP A 270 -20.60 24.78 -13.92
CA ASP A 270 -20.19 23.37 -13.86
C ASP A 270 -18.86 23.18 -13.12
N ILE A 271 -17.84 24.01 -13.41
CA ILE A 271 -16.56 23.99 -12.69
C ILE A 271 -16.82 24.21 -11.20
N ARG A 272 -17.62 25.21 -10.85
CA ARG A 272 -17.98 25.47 -9.45
C ARG A 272 -18.65 24.27 -8.79
N ALA A 273 -19.66 23.70 -9.45
CA ALA A 273 -20.38 22.54 -8.94
C ALA A 273 -19.46 21.32 -8.74
N LYS A 274 -18.53 21.09 -9.65
CA LYS A 274 -17.52 20.02 -9.53
C LYS A 274 -16.57 20.25 -8.37
N GLN A 275 -16.08 21.49 -8.19
CA GLN A 275 -15.20 21.85 -7.09
C GLN A 275 -15.91 21.77 -5.75
N GLU A 276 -17.17 22.27 -5.65
CA GLU A 276 -18.00 22.15 -4.45
C GLU A 276 -18.21 20.67 -4.07
N LYS A 277 -18.56 19.84 -5.04
CA LYS A 277 -18.74 18.40 -4.82
C LYS A 277 -17.43 17.74 -4.34
N GLN A 278 -16.32 18.08 -4.96
CA GLN A 278 -15.00 17.53 -4.57
C GLN A 278 -14.61 17.98 -3.15
N GLN A 279 -14.79 19.26 -2.81
CA GLN A 279 -14.53 19.76 -1.46
C GLN A 279 -15.45 19.12 -0.44
N GLN A 280 -16.73 18.91 -0.79
CA GLN A 280 -17.68 18.23 0.08
C GLN A 280 -17.28 16.79 0.34
N GLU A 281 -16.88 16.05 -0.69
CA GLU A 281 -16.38 14.68 -0.55
C GLU A 281 -15.11 14.62 0.29
N GLN A 282 -14.19 15.56 0.11
CA GLN A 282 -12.97 15.66 0.93
C GLN A 282 -13.28 15.98 2.38
N ALA A 283 -14.17 16.93 2.64
CA ALA A 283 -14.61 17.29 4.00
C ALA A 283 -15.31 16.11 4.71
N GLU A 284 -16.15 15.38 3.98
CA GLU A 284 -16.82 14.18 4.49
C GLU A 284 -15.83 13.06 4.80
N ASN A 285 -14.90 12.79 3.89
CA ASN A 285 -13.87 11.75 4.08
C ASN A 285 -12.93 12.08 5.25
N LYS A 286 -12.55 13.36 5.39
CA LYS A 286 -11.76 13.81 6.52
C LYS A 286 -12.52 13.66 7.84
N PHE A 287 -13.76 14.11 7.88
CA PHE A 287 -14.62 13.95 9.05
C PHE A 287 -14.74 12.48 9.47
N ARG A 288 -15.04 11.59 8.52
CA ARG A 288 -15.10 10.14 8.76
C ARG A 288 -13.78 9.58 9.28
N SER A 289 -12.67 9.98 8.68
CA SER A 289 -11.34 9.56 9.11
C SER A 289 -11.01 10.02 10.53
N ASP A 290 -11.35 11.26 10.89
CA ASP A 290 -11.09 11.81 12.22
C ASP A 290 -11.97 11.12 13.30
N ILE A 291 -13.23 10.83 13.00
CA ILE A 291 -14.11 10.06 13.89
C ILE A 291 -13.61 8.65 14.08
N MET A 292 -13.21 7.97 13.00
CA MET A 292 -12.67 6.60 13.09
C MET A 292 -11.37 6.57 13.88
N ARG A 293 -10.48 7.55 13.69
CA ARG A 293 -9.26 7.69 14.49
C ARG A 293 -9.56 7.85 15.97
N GLN A 294 -10.49 8.74 16.35
CA GLN A 294 -10.90 8.91 17.74
C GLN A 294 -11.46 7.62 18.33
N ALA A 295 -12.31 6.89 17.60
CA ALA A 295 -12.82 5.59 18.03
C ALA A 295 -11.69 4.58 18.27
N CYS A 296 -10.71 4.53 17.35
CA CYS A 296 -9.51 3.72 17.51
C CYS A 296 -8.67 4.13 18.72
N ASP A 297 -8.53 5.42 18.99
CA ASP A 297 -7.73 5.91 20.11
C ASP A 297 -8.41 5.67 21.47
N ASN A 298 -9.73 5.60 21.50
CA ASN A 298 -10.48 5.28 22.70
C ASN A 298 -10.48 3.80 23.04
N MET A 299 -10.20 2.90 22.11
CA MET A 299 -10.12 1.47 22.43
C MET A 299 -8.75 1.08 22.98
N THR A 300 -8.76 0.02 23.80
CA THR A 300 -7.52 -0.59 24.30
C THR A 300 -7.34 -1.95 23.65
N VAL A 301 -6.20 -2.12 23.01
CA VAL A 301 -5.79 -3.37 22.36
C VAL A 301 -4.26 -3.47 22.32
N GLU A 302 -3.72 -4.66 22.52
CA GLU A 302 -2.30 -4.95 22.30
C GLU A 302 -2.19 -5.72 20.98
N ILE A 303 -1.75 -5.04 19.92
CA ILE A 303 -1.69 -5.61 18.55
C ILE A 303 -0.39 -6.39 18.40
N PRO A 304 -0.43 -7.70 18.08
CA PRO A 304 0.77 -8.46 17.76
C PRO A 304 1.47 -7.93 16.50
N ASP A 305 2.80 -7.85 16.56
CA ASP A 305 3.61 -7.38 15.42
C ASP A 305 3.34 -8.15 14.13
N VAL A 306 3.07 -9.44 14.21
CA VAL A 306 2.76 -10.29 13.04
C VAL A 306 1.56 -9.78 12.25
N MET A 307 0.52 -9.26 12.92
CA MET A 307 -0.64 -8.67 12.23
C MET A 307 -0.28 -7.40 11.47
N ILE A 308 0.60 -6.58 12.07
CA ILE A 308 1.09 -5.35 11.43
C ILE A 308 1.96 -5.69 10.23
N ASP A 309 2.83 -6.69 10.37
CA ASP A 309 3.73 -7.12 9.30
C ASP A 309 2.96 -7.75 8.12
N GLU A 310 1.94 -8.58 8.39
CA GLU A 310 1.04 -9.13 7.37
C GLU A 310 0.28 -8.02 6.63
N LYS A 311 -0.26 -7.03 7.35
CA LYS A 311 -0.97 -5.90 6.75
C LYS A 311 -0.02 -5.00 5.95
N LEU A 312 1.20 -4.78 6.42
CA LEU A 312 2.23 -4.05 5.69
C LEU A 312 2.56 -4.76 4.38
N GLU A 313 2.73 -6.09 4.40
CA GLU A 313 2.96 -6.86 3.18
C GLU A 313 1.78 -6.74 2.21
N GLU A 314 0.55 -6.81 2.70
CA GLU A 314 -0.66 -6.62 1.88
C GLU A 314 -0.67 -5.24 1.21
N ILE A 315 -0.42 -4.15 1.96
CA ILE A 315 -0.39 -2.78 1.43
C ILE A 315 0.68 -2.65 0.34
N VAL A 316 1.90 -3.15 0.61
CA VAL A 316 3.01 -3.08 -0.34
C VAL A 316 2.71 -3.86 -1.62
N ARG A 317 2.14 -5.06 -1.50
CA ARG A 317 1.77 -5.88 -2.67
C ARG A 317 0.65 -5.25 -3.49
N ASN A 318 -0.36 -4.69 -2.85
CA ASN A 318 -1.43 -3.97 -3.54
C ASN A 318 -0.90 -2.73 -4.27
N TYR A 319 -0.01 -1.98 -3.63
CA TYR A 319 0.63 -0.84 -4.28
C TYR A 319 1.50 -1.26 -5.46
N ALA A 320 2.34 -2.27 -5.29
CA ALA A 320 3.20 -2.82 -6.34
C ALA A 320 2.40 -3.36 -7.54
N ALA A 321 1.23 -3.96 -7.29
CA ALA A 321 0.34 -4.47 -8.35
C ALA A 321 -0.15 -3.34 -9.28
N ASN A 322 -0.37 -2.13 -8.77
CA ASN A 322 -0.74 -0.96 -9.58
C ASN A 322 0.36 -0.53 -10.57
N PHE A 323 1.61 -0.91 -10.29
CA PHE A 323 2.75 -0.71 -11.19
C PHE A 323 3.10 -1.96 -12.02
N GLY A 324 2.23 -2.97 -12.02
CA GLY A 324 2.40 -4.19 -12.79
C GLY A 324 3.28 -5.28 -12.14
N PHE A 325 3.72 -5.10 -10.90
CA PHE A 325 4.47 -6.11 -10.15
C PHE A 325 3.52 -7.10 -9.48
N THR A 326 3.12 -8.13 -10.20
CA THR A 326 2.13 -9.13 -9.74
C THR A 326 2.75 -10.48 -9.33
N ASP A 327 4.06 -10.65 -9.43
CA ASP A 327 4.74 -11.90 -9.05
C ASP A 327 4.74 -12.09 -7.53
N ARG A 328 3.97 -13.09 -7.07
CA ARG A 328 3.87 -13.45 -5.65
C ARG A 328 5.15 -14.03 -5.06
N LYS A 329 6.15 -14.38 -5.89
CA LYS A 329 7.43 -14.93 -5.42
C LYS A 329 8.44 -13.83 -5.06
N THR A 330 8.21 -12.60 -5.50
CA THR A 330 9.07 -11.47 -5.15
C THR A 330 8.96 -11.20 -3.65
N SER A 331 10.09 -11.11 -2.97
CA SER A 331 10.10 -10.82 -1.54
C SER A 331 9.60 -9.43 -1.23
N LEU A 332 9.05 -9.22 -0.02
CA LEU A 332 8.62 -7.90 0.44
C LEU A 332 9.76 -6.87 0.34
N GLN A 333 10.99 -7.27 0.74
CA GLN A 333 12.15 -6.39 0.71
C GLN A 333 12.53 -5.97 -0.71
N ASP A 334 12.43 -6.90 -1.68
CA ASP A 334 12.70 -6.57 -3.08
C ASP A 334 11.66 -5.59 -3.64
N LEU A 335 10.38 -5.77 -3.31
CA LEU A 335 9.31 -4.84 -3.70
C LEU A 335 9.56 -3.45 -3.14
N LEU A 336 9.89 -3.34 -1.85
CA LEU A 336 10.21 -2.06 -1.20
C LEU A 336 11.41 -1.37 -1.87
N ASN A 337 12.48 -2.12 -2.15
CA ASN A 337 13.67 -1.61 -2.82
C ASN A 337 13.36 -1.11 -4.25
N MET A 338 12.55 -1.87 -5.01
CA MET A 338 12.14 -1.48 -6.38
C MET A 338 11.31 -0.19 -6.40
N MET A 339 10.53 0.04 -5.35
CA MET A 339 9.70 1.24 -5.21
C MET A 339 10.44 2.41 -4.54
N GLY A 340 11.63 2.19 -4.00
CA GLY A 340 12.39 3.20 -3.25
C GLY A 340 11.71 3.64 -1.94
N ILE A 341 10.95 2.73 -1.30
CA ILE A 341 10.17 3.01 -0.09
C ILE A 341 10.73 2.19 1.07
N GLU A 342 10.84 2.80 2.24
CA GLU A 342 11.20 2.09 3.46
C GLU A 342 9.95 1.55 4.18
N ALA A 343 10.04 0.34 4.72
CA ALA A 343 8.95 -0.28 5.49
C ALA A 343 8.50 0.59 6.68
N SER A 344 9.43 1.32 7.29
CA SER A 344 9.18 2.28 8.39
C SER A 344 8.19 3.38 8.03
N MET A 345 8.10 3.77 6.76
CA MET A 345 7.16 4.79 6.27
C MET A 345 5.72 4.25 6.16
N ILE A 346 5.57 2.95 5.89
CA ILE A 346 4.26 2.32 5.68
C ILE A 346 3.72 1.71 6.98
N ARG A 347 4.60 1.25 7.90
CA ARG A 347 4.23 0.58 9.15
C ARG A 347 3.16 1.31 9.98
N PRO A 348 3.20 2.66 10.18
CA PRO A 348 2.15 3.36 10.92
C PRO A 348 0.77 3.27 10.25
N SER A 349 0.73 3.27 8.92
CA SER A 349 -0.52 3.09 8.17
C SER A 349 -1.06 1.66 8.31
N ALA A 350 -0.17 0.66 8.26
CA ALA A 350 -0.54 -0.74 8.48
C ALA A 350 -1.09 -0.96 9.89
N GLU A 351 -0.43 -0.42 10.92
CA GLU A 351 -0.89 -0.48 12.31
C GLU A 351 -2.28 0.16 12.48
N MET A 352 -2.50 1.34 11.90
CA MET A 352 -3.80 2.01 11.95
C MET A 352 -4.89 1.19 11.24
N GLN A 353 -4.59 0.57 10.10
CA GLN A 353 -5.56 -0.29 9.41
C GLN A 353 -5.92 -1.52 10.24
N VAL A 354 -4.92 -2.22 10.81
CA VAL A 354 -5.18 -3.35 11.73
C VAL A 354 -6.01 -2.90 12.92
N LYS A 355 -5.69 -1.75 13.51
CA LYS A 355 -6.44 -1.17 14.63
C LYS A 355 -7.90 -0.88 14.25
N THR A 356 -8.13 -0.36 13.05
CA THR A 356 -9.47 -0.11 12.51
C THR A 356 -10.24 -1.41 12.27
N ASP A 357 -9.61 -2.41 11.68
CA ASP A 357 -10.24 -3.72 11.45
C ASP A 357 -10.69 -4.37 12.77
N LEU A 358 -9.84 -4.32 13.78
CA LEU A 358 -10.13 -4.83 15.13
C LEU A 358 -11.27 -4.04 15.81
N LEU A 359 -11.29 -2.72 15.68
CA LEU A 359 -12.37 -1.87 16.17
C LEU A 359 -13.70 -2.26 15.53
N LEU A 360 -13.74 -2.37 14.21
CA LEU A 360 -14.95 -2.67 13.46
C LEU A 360 -15.51 -4.06 13.79
N GLU A 361 -14.64 -5.05 13.95
CA GLU A 361 -15.04 -6.39 14.39
C GLU A 361 -15.65 -6.35 15.81
N ALA A 362 -14.99 -5.67 16.75
CA ALA A 362 -15.47 -5.56 18.11
C ALA A 362 -16.81 -4.79 18.19
N VAL A 363 -16.97 -3.70 17.43
CA VAL A 363 -18.23 -2.95 17.34
C VAL A 363 -19.32 -3.79 16.70
N ALA A 364 -19.03 -4.53 15.62
CA ALA A 364 -20.00 -5.42 14.97
C ALA A 364 -20.52 -6.51 15.93
N GLN A 365 -19.65 -7.04 16.80
CA GLN A 365 -20.03 -7.99 17.84
C GLN A 365 -20.89 -7.32 18.93
N ALA A 366 -20.53 -6.12 19.36
CA ALA A 366 -21.28 -5.37 20.39
C ALA A 366 -22.68 -4.96 19.93
N GLU A 367 -22.83 -4.61 18.64
CA GLU A 367 -24.13 -4.24 18.04
C GLU A 367 -25.00 -5.44 17.67
N ASN A 368 -24.50 -6.69 17.84
CA ASN A 368 -25.21 -7.94 17.48
C ASN A 368 -25.83 -7.88 16.07
N ALA A 369 -25.04 -7.45 15.09
CA ALA A 369 -25.52 -7.24 13.73
C ALA A 369 -25.80 -8.58 13.04
N GLU A 370 -27.05 -9.02 13.07
CA GLU A 370 -27.52 -10.13 12.23
C GLU A 370 -27.69 -9.64 10.78
N ILE A 371 -27.16 -10.38 9.84
CA ILE A 371 -27.27 -10.11 8.41
C ILE A 371 -28.32 -11.02 7.79
N THR A 372 -29.30 -10.45 7.10
CA THR A 372 -30.32 -11.19 6.38
C THR A 372 -29.92 -11.51 4.95
N GLU A 373 -30.54 -12.52 4.33
CA GLU A 373 -30.27 -12.86 2.92
C GLU A 373 -30.65 -11.72 1.97
N GLU A 374 -31.73 -10.98 2.25
CA GLU A 374 -32.15 -9.82 1.46
C GLU A 374 -31.08 -8.70 1.49
N GLU A 375 -30.52 -8.43 2.66
CA GLU A 375 -29.43 -7.46 2.80
C GLU A 375 -28.17 -7.91 2.06
N THR A 376 -27.84 -9.20 2.10
CA THR A 376 -26.72 -9.77 1.36
C THR A 376 -26.89 -9.58 -0.14
N GLU A 377 -28.08 -9.83 -0.68
CA GLU A 377 -28.37 -9.63 -2.09
C GLU A 377 -28.28 -8.16 -2.51
N ALA A 378 -28.82 -7.26 -1.68
CA ALA A 378 -28.73 -5.82 -1.93
C ALA A 378 -27.28 -5.31 -1.89
N TYR A 379 -26.49 -5.78 -0.92
CA TYR A 379 -25.08 -5.47 -0.81
C TYR A 379 -24.29 -5.92 -2.05
N LEU A 380 -24.47 -7.18 -2.45
CA LEU A 380 -23.79 -7.75 -3.62
C LEU A 380 -24.16 -7.00 -4.92
N LYS A 381 -25.41 -6.60 -5.06
CA LYS A 381 -25.85 -5.81 -6.22
C LYS A 381 -25.16 -4.45 -6.24
N ARG A 382 -25.11 -3.76 -5.10
CA ARG A 382 -24.43 -2.46 -4.99
C ARG A 382 -22.92 -2.56 -5.27
N VAL A 383 -22.23 -3.56 -4.72
CA VAL A 383 -20.81 -3.78 -4.96
C VAL A 383 -20.57 -4.11 -6.43
N ALA A 384 -21.39 -4.98 -7.03
CA ALA A 384 -21.29 -5.37 -8.44
C ALA A 384 -21.46 -4.17 -9.36
N GLU A 385 -22.44 -3.30 -9.11
CA GLU A 385 -22.67 -2.05 -9.84
C GLU A 385 -21.46 -1.11 -9.75
N GLY A 386 -20.83 -1.03 -8.57
CA GLY A 386 -19.65 -0.17 -8.35
C GLY A 386 -18.39 -0.59 -9.11
N ILE A 387 -18.22 -1.89 -9.33
CA ILE A 387 -17.03 -2.45 -10.03
C ILE A 387 -17.32 -2.91 -11.46
N GLY A 388 -18.57 -2.74 -11.94
CA GLY A 388 -18.96 -3.18 -13.28
C GLY A 388 -19.00 -4.70 -13.47
N ALA A 389 -19.26 -5.47 -12.41
CA ALA A 389 -19.34 -6.92 -12.39
C ALA A 389 -20.79 -7.42 -12.21
N GLN A 390 -21.00 -8.74 -12.22
CA GLN A 390 -22.27 -9.34 -11.85
C GLN A 390 -22.23 -9.84 -10.40
N PRO A 391 -23.36 -9.82 -9.64
CA PRO A 391 -23.41 -10.32 -8.26
C PRO A 391 -22.96 -11.80 -8.13
N GLU A 392 -23.22 -12.62 -9.14
CA GLU A 392 -22.84 -14.03 -9.21
C GLU A 392 -21.32 -14.20 -9.26
N ASP A 393 -20.61 -13.30 -9.93
CA ASP A 393 -19.15 -13.32 -10.01
C ASP A 393 -18.56 -13.12 -8.60
N ILE A 394 -19.09 -12.17 -7.84
CA ILE A 394 -18.63 -11.89 -6.47
C ILE A 394 -18.86 -13.12 -5.57
N LYS A 395 -20.05 -13.75 -5.66
CA LYS A 395 -20.37 -14.98 -4.92
C LYS A 395 -19.45 -16.15 -5.27
N SER A 396 -18.90 -16.18 -6.48
CA SER A 396 -17.98 -17.24 -6.91
C SER A 396 -16.55 -17.07 -6.37
N TYR A 397 -16.13 -15.83 -6.11
CA TYR A 397 -14.79 -15.51 -5.62
C TYR A 397 -14.69 -15.45 -4.09
N PHE A 398 -15.77 -15.08 -3.40
CA PHE A 398 -15.78 -14.88 -1.95
C PHE A 398 -16.76 -15.82 -1.26
N SER A 399 -16.35 -16.36 -0.10
CA SER A 399 -17.25 -17.18 0.71
C SER A 399 -18.40 -16.35 1.31
N LYS A 400 -19.49 -17.02 1.67
CA LYS A 400 -20.62 -16.34 2.31
C LYS A 400 -20.22 -15.69 3.64
N GLU A 401 -19.37 -16.36 4.40
CA GLU A 401 -18.86 -15.89 5.69
C GLU A 401 -18.04 -14.59 5.50
N PHE A 402 -17.18 -14.54 4.49
CA PHE A 402 -16.41 -13.34 4.18
C PHE A 402 -17.31 -12.14 3.83
N ILE A 403 -18.34 -12.38 2.98
CA ILE A 403 -19.29 -11.32 2.61
C ILE A 403 -20.06 -10.82 3.84
N GLU A 404 -20.52 -11.72 4.70
CA GLU A 404 -21.21 -11.34 5.94
C GLU A 404 -20.31 -10.57 6.90
N GLU A 405 -19.02 -10.91 7.00
CA GLU A 405 -18.03 -10.16 7.80
C GLU A 405 -17.84 -8.75 7.27
N GLU A 406 -17.69 -8.58 5.97
CA GLU A 406 -17.54 -7.25 5.35
C GLU A 406 -18.81 -6.40 5.54
N MET A 407 -19.98 -7.00 5.42
CA MET A 407 -21.25 -6.30 5.70
C MET A 407 -21.37 -5.88 7.17
N LYS A 408 -20.90 -6.72 8.10
CA LYS A 408 -20.87 -6.37 9.53
C LYS A 408 -19.92 -5.22 9.82
N LYS A 409 -18.75 -5.19 9.19
CA LYS A 409 -17.79 -4.08 9.29
C LYS A 409 -18.37 -2.77 8.72
N GLU A 410 -19.03 -2.84 7.57
CA GLU A 410 -19.71 -1.67 6.99
C GLU A 410 -20.81 -1.13 7.93
N ARG A 411 -21.61 -2.02 8.51
CA ARG A 411 -22.63 -1.64 9.48
C ARG A 411 -22.03 -1.02 10.75
N ALA A 412 -20.92 -1.58 11.25
CA ALA A 412 -20.18 -1.03 12.38
C ALA A 412 -19.65 0.38 12.05
N THR A 413 -19.08 0.56 10.86
CA THR A 413 -18.61 1.86 10.38
C THR A 413 -19.77 2.88 10.36
N ASN A 414 -20.91 2.50 9.79
CA ASN A 414 -22.09 3.36 9.73
C ASN A 414 -22.60 3.72 11.13
N ALA A 415 -22.65 2.76 12.06
CA ALA A 415 -23.09 3.01 13.45
C ALA A 415 -22.17 4.01 14.18
N ILE A 416 -20.87 3.97 13.92
CA ILE A 416 -19.91 4.94 14.47
C ILE A 416 -20.16 6.33 13.85
N ILE A 417 -20.19 6.41 12.52
CA ILE A 417 -20.26 7.68 11.78
C ILE A 417 -21.63 8.37 11.95
N GLU A 418 -22.74 7.63 11.85
CA GLU A 418 -24.09 8.19 12.00
C GLU A 418 -24.38 8.70 13.41
N SER A 419 -23.70 8.14 14.42
CA SER A 419 -23.82 8.63 15.80
C SER A 419 -22.93 9.86 16.07
N ALA A 420 -22.02 10.21 15.15
CA ALA A 420 -21.08 11.30 15.33
C ALA A 420 -21.77 12.67 15.24
N VAL A 421 -21.18 13.64 15.92
CA VAL A 421 -21.68 15.03 15.99
C VAL A 421 -20.66 15.96 15.35
N GLU A 422 -21.13 16.82 14.45
CA GLU A 422 -20.27 17.88 13.91
C GLU A 422 -19.94 18.89 15.04
N ALA A 423 -18.65 18.99 15.37
CA ALA A 423 -18.16 20.05 16.23
C ALA A 423 -18.14 21.36 15.44
N LYS A 424 -18.59 22.46 16.05
CA LYS A 424 -18.41 23.79 15.44
C LYS A 424 -16.90 24.04 15.30
N ALA A 425 -16.45 24.38 14.11
CA ALA A 425 -15.12 24.92 13.92
C ALA A 425 -14.98 26.19 14.76
N GLU A 426 -13.96 26.22 15.66
CA GLU A 426 -13.60 27.42 16.41
C GLU A 426 -12.92 28.45 15.51
#